data_713fb95a692cf71d1b71a4935bb06632
#
_entry.id   713fb95a692cf71d1b71a4935bb06632
#
_cell.length_a   1.000
_cell.length_b   1.000
_cell.length_c   1.000
_cell.angle_alpha   90.00
_cell.angle_beta   90.00
_cell.angle_gamma   90.00
#
_symmetry.space_group_name_H-M   'P 1'
#
loop_
_entity.id
_entity.type
_entity.pdbx_description
1 polymer ?
#
loop_
_entity_poly.entity_id
_entity_poly.type
_entity_poly.pdbx_seq_one_letter_code
_entity_poly.pdbx_strand_id
1 'polypeptide(L)'
;MKFWQAITWAETEQLPQIARFAEEVGFSGLMSGDHAVYPESIAPDYPYSDSGQPPMHPSDEYPDQTAIFAAMAAVTHTLQFTCGVYVLPLRNPHEVARAAATLAILSDNRFILGVGVGWMKEEFDIYGVDFHRRGKITDESIEVLRKLW
;
A
#
# COMPACT_ATOMS: atom_id res chain seq x y z
N MET A 1 11.49 -14.73 15.73
CA MET A 1 10.72 -14.73 14.47
C MET A 1 9.83 -13.51 14.50
N LYS A 2 9.59 -12.85 13.35
CA LYS A 2 8.68 -11.69 13.27
C LYS A 2 7.44 -12.11 12.49
N PHE A 3 6.25 -11.87 13.04
CA PHE A 3 4.98 -12.16 12.38
C PHE A 3 4.30 -10.87 11.95
N TRP A 4 3.77 -10.88 10.73
CA TRP A 4 3.02 -9.78 10.13
C TRP A 4 1.63 -10.27 9.71
N GLN A 5 0.62 -9.44 9.89
CA GLN A 5 -0.74 -9.74 9.46
C GLN A 5 -1.13 -8.86 8.28
N ALA A 6 -1.65 -9.48 7.22
CA ALA A 6 -2.30 -8.75 6.13
C ALA A 6 -3.71 -8.32 6.55
N ILE A 7 -4.05 -7.07 6.26
CA ILE A 7 -5.33 -6.44 6.65
C ILE A 7 -6.09 -5.84 5.45
N THR A 8 -5.70 -6.19 4.24
CA THR A 8 -6.24 -5.61 2.99
C THR A 8 -7.77 -5.67 2.91
N TRP A 9 -8.38 -6.69 3.51
CA TRP A 9 -9.82 -6.95 3.46
C TRP A 9 -10.54 -6.65 4.77
N ALA A 10 -9.91 -5.97 5.70
CA ALA A 10 -10.54 -5.58 6.95
C ALA A 10 -11.35 -4.29 6.76
N GLU A 11 -12.49 -4.19 7.42
CA GLU A 11 -13.34 -3.00 7.43
C GLU A 11 -12.56 -1.78 7.92
N THR A 12 -12.62 -0.68 7.17
CA THR A 12 -11.77 0.50 7.42
C THR A 12 -11.94 1.08 8.82
N GLU A 13 -13.16 1.11 9.34
CA GLU A 13 -13.43 1.63 10.68
C GLU A 13 -12.90 0.75 11.80
N GLN A 14 -12.62 -0.53 11.55
CA GLN A 14 -12.09 -1.46 12.54
C GLN A 14 -10.55 -1.42 12.63
N LEU A 15 -9.87 -0.84 11.64
CA LEU A 15 -8.41 -0.87 11.55
C LEU A 15 -7.69 -0.36 12.81
N PRO A 16 -8.11 0.73 13.49
CA PRO A 16 -7.46 1.15 14.74
C PRO A 16 -7.59 0.12 15.87
N GLN A 17 -8.72 -0.59 15.95
CA GLN A 17 -8.93 -1.63 16.96
C GLN A 17 -8.11 -2.89 16.64
N ILE A 18 -8.07 -3.28 15.36
CA ILE A 18 -7.24 -4.38 14.88
C ILE A 18 -5.76 -4.12 15.19
N ALA A 19 -5.30 -2.88 14.97
CA ALA A 19 -3.91 -2.51 15.24
C ALA A 19 -3.56 -2.63 16.73
N ARG A 20 -4.41 -2.15 17.63
CA ARG A 20 -4.22 -2.32 19.08
C ARG A 20 -4.14 -3.79 19.46
N PHE A 21 -5.10 -4.57 19.00
CA PHE A 21 -5.13 -5.99 19.30
C PHE A 21 -3.91 -6.75 18.75
N ALA A 22 -3.50 -6.44 17.51
CA ALA A 22 -2.30 -7.04 16.92
C ALA A 22 -1.04 -6.72 17.75
N GLU A 23 -0.91 -5.48 18.24
CA GLU A 23 0.19 -5.10 19.13
C GLU A 23 0.14 -5.87 20.46
N GLU A 24 -1.03 -5.95 21.10
CA GLU A 24 -1.24 -6.65 22.37
C GLU A 24 -0.88 -8.13 22.30
N VAL A 25 -1.22 -8.82 21.18
CA VAL A 25 -0.92 -10.24 20.99
C VAL A 25 0.46 -10.50 20.39
N GLY A 26 1.26 -9.47 20.15
CA GLY A 26 2.68 -9.57 19.80
C GLY A 26 2.99 -9.72 18.33
N PHE A 27 2.11 -9.29 17.41
CA PHE A 27 2.48 -9.13 16.02
C PHE A 27 3.57 -8.06 15.88
N SER A 28 4.48 -8.27 14.92
CA SER A 28 5.53 -7.30 14.62
C SER A 28 5.04 -6.14 13.75
N GLY A 29 3.99 -6.37 12.95
CA GLY A 29 3.43 -5.34 12.11
C GLY A 29 2.20 -5.79 11.33
N LEU A 30 1.60 -4.80 10.65
CA LEU A 30 0.46 -4.95 9.75
C LEU A 30 0.85 -4.55 8.32
N MET A 31 0.25 -5.23 7.35
CA MET A 31 0.49 -5.01 5.93
C MET A 31 -0.83 -4.87 5.19
N SER A 32 -0.93 -3.88 4.30
CA SER A 32 -2.08 -3.73 3.39
C SER A 32 -1.64 -3.61 1.94
N GLY A 33 -2.45 -4.15 1.03
CA GLY A 33 -2.28 -3.97 -0.41
C GLY A 33 -2.73 -2.58 -0.87
N ASP A 34 -2.31 -2.17 -2.07
CA ASP A 34 -2.66 -0.87 -2.65
C ASP A 34 -3.21 -1.06 -4.07
N HIS A 35 -4.35 -0.44 -4.31
CA HIS A 35 -4.89 -0.14 -5.64
C HIS A 35 -5.38 1.31 -5.65
N ALA A 36 -5.10 2.02 -6.73
CA ALA A 36 -5.48 3.43 -6.83
C ALA A 36 -6.94 3.62 -7.25
N VAL A 37 -7.43 2.69 -8.08
CA VAL A 37 -8.82 2.63 -8.56
C VAL A 37 -9.21 1.18 -8.81
N TYR A 38 -10.51 0.89 -8.74
CA TYR A 38 -11.07 -0.38 -9.23
C TYR A 38 -11.71 -0.13 -10.59
N PRO A 39 -11.15 -0.64 -11.70
CA PRO A 39 -11.73 -0.50 -13.02
C PRO A 39 -13.06 -1.27 -13.13
N GLU A 40 -14.01 -0.74 -13.90
CA GLU A 40 -15.30 -1.41 -14.15
C GLU A 40 -15.12 -2.77 -14.86
N SER A 41 -14.06 -2.87 -15.65
CA SER A 41 -13.69 -4.08 -16.40
C SER A 41 -12.20 -4.34 -16.25
N ILE A 42 -11.83 -5.55 -15.88
CA ILE A 42 -10.45 -6.00 -15.68
C ILE A 42 -10.23 -7.23 -16.58
N ALA A 43 -9.14 -7.23 -17.36
CA ALA A 43 -8.72 -8.40 -18.10
C ALA A 43 -8.33 -9.56 -17.15
N PRO A 44 -8.54 -10.84 -17.52
CA PRO A 44 -8.23 -11.98 -16.65
C PRO A 44 -6.73 -12.33 -16.68
N ASP A 45 -5.88 -11.39 -16.34
CA ASP A 45 -4.41 -11.53 -16.38
C ASP A 45 -3.76 -11.40 -15.00
N TYR A 46 -4.53 -11.57 -13.91
CA TYR A 46 -3.97 -11.56 -12.56
C TYR A 46 -2.95 -12.70 -12.38
N PRO A 47 -1.67 -12.40 -12.11
CA PRO A 47 -0.59 -13.37 -12.22
C PRO A 47 -0.53 -14.40 -11.08
N TYR A 48 -1.38 -14.24 -10.04
CA TYR A 48 -1.33 -15.06 -8.83
C TYR A 48 -2.57 -15.94 -8.65
N SER A 49 -3.41 -16.10 -9.69
CA SER A 49 -4.53 -17.05 -9.67
C SER A 49 -4.62 -17.80 -10.99
N ASP A 50 -5.03 -19.07 -10.93
CA ASP A 50 -5.23 -19.89 -12.14
C ASP A 50 -6.37 -19.38 -13.03
N SER A 51 -7.32 -18.67 -12.47
CA SER A 51 -8.43 -18.05 -13.20
C SER A 51 -8.06 -16.75 -13.91
N GLY A 52 -6.91 -16.16 -13.58
CA GLY A 52 -6.52 -14.81 -13.98
C GLY A 52 -7.34 -13.69 -13.34
N GLN A 53 -8.29 -14.02 -12.45
CA GLN A 53 -9.09 -13.03 -11.76
C GLN A 53 -8.45 -12.64 -10.41
N PRO A 54 -8.37 -11.34 -10.07
CA PRO A 54 -7.90 -10.91 -8.76
C PRO A 54 -8.95 -11.22 -7.68
N PRO A 55 -8.53 -11.47 -6.43
CA PRO A 55 -9.44 -11.73 -5.31
C PRO A 55 -10.02 -10.43 -4.73
N MET A 56 -10.54 -9.56 -5.59
CA MET A 56 -11.08 -8.25 -5.21
C MET A 56 -12.40 -8.02 -5.94
N HIS A 57 -13.28 -7.26 -5.31
CA HIS A 57 -14.62 -6.95 -5.82
C HIS A 57 -14.87 -5.43 -5.80
N PRO A 58 -15.69 -4.86 -6.71
CA PRO A 58 -15.98 -3.42 -6.74
C PRO A 58 -16.58 -2.84 -5.44
N SER A 59 -17.15 -3.70 -4.59
CA SER A 59 -17.68 -3.31 -3.27
C SER A 59 -16.65 -3.33 -2.15
N ASP A 60 -15.44 -3.83 -2.40
CA ASP A 60 -14.40 -3.90 -1.37
C ASP A 60 -13.87 -2.51 -1.06
N GLU A 61 -13.62 -2.24 0.22
CA GLU A 61 -12.98 -0.99 0.62
C GLU A 61 -11.49 -1.03 0.29
N TYR A 62 -11.02 0.01 -0.40
CA TYR A 62 -9.59 0.22 -0.69
C TYR A 62 -9.17 1.60 -0.18
N PRO A 63 -9.00 1.75 1.14
CA PRO A 63 -8.62 3.02 1.73
C PRO A 63 -7.18 3.41 1.38
N ASP A 64 -6.90 4.72 1.36
CA ASP A 64 -5.54 5.23 1.18
C ASP A 64 -4.59 4.72 2.26
N GLN A 65 -3.45 4.17 1.84
CA GLN A 65 -2.48 3.52 2.72
C GLN A 65 -1.90 4.47 3.77
N THR A 66 -1.61 5.71 3.38
CA THR A 66 -1.01 6.68 4.31
C THR A 66 -2.02 7.12 5.37
N ALA A 67 -3.30 7.24 5.00
CA ALA A 67 -4.37 7.60 5.91
C ALA A 67 -4.62 6.49 6.96
N ILE A 68 -4.76 5.24 6.52
CA ILE A 68 -5.03 4.13 7.46
C ILE A 68 -3.84 3.85 8.38
N PHE A 69 -2.61 3.91 7.88
CA PHE A 69 -1.43 3.70 8.71
C PHE A 69 -1.23 4.85 9.71
N ALA A 70 -1.57 6.10 9.36
CA ALA A 70 -1.55 7.21 10.32
C ALA A 70 -2.57 7.00 11.43
N ALA A 71 -3.80 6.56 11.11
CA ALA A 71 -4.83 6.26 12.10
C ALA A 71 -4.41 5.12 13.06
N MET A 72 -3.83 4.05 12.52
CA MET A 72 -3.33 2.93 13.31
C MET A 72 -2.09 3.31 14.14
N ALA A 73 -1.18 4.11 13.58
CA ALA A 73 0.01 4.58 14.30
C ALA A 73 -0.34 5.44 15.51
N ALA A 74 -1.43 6.22 15.44
CA ALA A 74 -1.89 7.07 16.54
C ALA A 74 -2.38 6.29 17.77
N VAL A 75 -2.69 4.99 17.62
CA VAL A 75 -3.25 4.15 18.69
C VAL A 75 -2.33 2.98 19.09
N THR A 76 -1.11 2.93 18.56
CA THR A 76 -0.10 1.89 18.82
C THR A 76 1.26 2.52 19.11
N HIS A 77 2.20 1.76 19.69
CA HIS A 77 3.50 2.27 20.14
C HIS A 77 4.70 1.54 19.51
N THR A 78 4.55 0.27 19.17
CA THR A 78 5.65 -0.60 18.71
C THR A 78 5.35 -1.28 17.36
N LEU A 79 4.06 -1.38 17.01
CA LEU A 79 3.59 -2.05 15.80
C LEU A 79 4.09 -1.33 14.54
N GLN A 80 4.70 -2.08 13.63
CA GLN A 80 5.19 -1.58 12.35
C GLN A 80 4.09 -1.66 11.27
N PHE A 81 4.23 -0.84 10.23
CA PHE A 81 3.28 -0.77 9.11
C PHE A 81 4.01 -0.84 7.79
N THR A 82 3.48 -1.59 6.82
CA THR A 82 4.03 -1.62 5.47
C THR A 82 2.96 -1.75 4.39
N CYS A 83 3.23 -1.18 3.22
CA CYS A 83 2.47 -1.49 2.02
C CYS A 83 2.98 -2.80 1.43
N GLY A 84 2.10 -3.68 1.09
CA GLY A 84 2.43 -4.92 0.42
C GLY A 84 1.65 -5.14 -0.87
N VAL A 85 1.88 -4.31 -1.90
CA VAL A 85 2.87 -3.24 -2.09
C VAL A 85 2.19 -1.92 -2.47
N TYR A 86 2.90 -0.79 -2.33
CA TYR A 86 2.46 0.51 -2.85
C TYR A 86 2.80 0.60 -4.35
N VAL A 87 1.80 0.84 -5.21
CA VAL A 87 2.00 0.91 -6.67
C VAL A 87 2.63 2.25 -7.04
N LEU A 88 3.95 2.34 -6.86
CA LEU A 88 4.71 3.60 -6.94
C LEU A 88 4.61 4.31 -8.30
N PRO A 89 4.66 3.62 -9.47
CA PRO A 89 4.64 4.31 -10.76
C PRO A 89 3.33 5.04 -11.08
N LEU A 90 2.25 4.78 -10.34
CA LEU A 90 0.98 5.50 -10.46
C LEU A 90 0.96 6.82 -9.66
N ARG A 91 2.01 7.15 -8.91
CA ARG A 91 2.05 8.29 -7.97
C ARG A 91 3.17 9.28 -8.33
N ASN A 92 2.93 10.53 -8.00
CA ASN A 92 3.98 11.55 -8.05
C ASN A 92 4.98 11.30 -6.91
N PRO A 93 6.28 11.05 -7.19
CA PRO A 93 7.25 10.71 -6.15
C PRO A 93 7.47 11.81 -5.11
N HIS A 94 7.27 13.10 -5.45
CA HIS A 94 7.39 14.19 -4.49
C HIS A 94 6.25 14.15 -3.45
N GLU A 95 5.03 13.83 -3.88
CA GLU A 95 3.89 13.66 -2.97
C GLU A 95 4.08 12.43 -2.09
N VAL A 96 4.58 11.33 -2.66
CA VAL A 96 4.91 10.11 -1.90
C VAL A 96 5.98 10.40 -0.86
N ALA A 97 7.05 11.12 -1.22
CA ALA A 97 8.12 11.50 -0.30
C ALA A 97 7.57 12.29 0.90
N ARG A 98 6.70 13.27 0.64
CA ARG A 98 6.08 14.10 1.69
C ARG A 98 5.16 13.28 2.59
N ALA A 99 4.28 12.46 2.01
CA ALA A 99 3.34 11.64 2.76
C ALA A 99 4.07 10.61 3.65
N ALA A 100 5.05 9.89 3.07
CA ALA A 100 5.83 8.89 3.79
C ALA A 100 6.69 9.51 4.91
N ALA A 101 7.30 10.68 4.69
CA ALA A 101 8.04 11.40 5.72
C ALA A 101 7.12 11.85 6.87
N THR A 102 5.92 12.35 6.55
CA THR A 102 4.92 12.70 7.57
C THR A 102 4.52 11.49 8.39
N LEU A 103 4.23 10.36 7.72
CA LEU A 103 3.85 9.12 8.40
C LEU A 103 5.00 8.54 9.23
N ALA A 104 6.24 8.65 8.77
CA ALA A 104 7.42 8.26 9.54
C ALA A 104 7.51 9.03 10.86
N ILE A 105 7.30 10.36 10.83
CA ILE A 105 7.27 11.19 12.04
C ILE A 105 6.12 10.79 12.97
N LEU A 106 4.88 10.67 12.43
CA LEU A 106 3.70 10.34 13.23
C LEU A 106 3.77 8.94 13.86
N SER A 107 4.47 8.02 13.21
CA SER A 107 4.63 6.65 13.69
C SER A 107 5.91 6.39 14.48
N ASP A 108 6.75 7.40 14.73
CA ASP A 108 8.10 7.22 15.29
C ASP A 108 8.93 6.19 14.51
N ASN A 109 9.03 6.40 13.19
CA ASN A 109 9.76 5.55 12.23
C ASN A 109 9.32 4.07 12.19
N ARG A 110 8.05 3.79 12.49
CA ARG A 110 7.47 2.43 12.37
C ARG A 110 6.89 2.12 10.99
N PHE A 111 6.87 3.10 10.08
CA PHE A 111 6.41 2.92 8.70
C PHE A 111 7.53 2.45 7.79
N ILE A 112 7.23 1.48 6.94
CA ILE A 112 8.10 0.93 5.90
C ILE A 112 7.37 1.07 4.57
N LEU A 113 7.92 1.86 3.64
CA LEU A 113 7.35 1.99 2.30
C LEU A 113 7.73 0.78 1.45
N GLY A 114 6.87 -0.24 1.42
CA GLY A 114 7.00 -1.37 0.50
C GLY A 114 6.46 -0.99 -0.87
N VAL A 115 7.31 -0.99 -1.91
CA VAL A 115 6.92 -0.55 -3.26
C VAL A 115 6.85 -1.68 -4.26
N GLY A 116 5.95 -1.55 -5.24
CA GLY A 116 5.82 -2.45 -6.36
C GLY A 116 5.59 -1.72 -7.68
N VAL A 117 5.76 -2.45 -8.78
CA VAL A 117 5.60 -1.90 -10.13
C VAL A 117 4.15 -1.88 -10.63
N GLY A 118 3.26 -2.63 -9.97
CA GLY A 118 1.87 -2.81 -10.42
C GLY A 118 1.72 -3.85 -11.54
N TRP A 119 0.57 -4.51 -11.57
CA TRP A 119 0.24 -5.55 -12.55
C TRP A 119 -0.99 -5.19 -13.40
N MET A 120 -1.93 -4.39 -12.87
CA MET A 120 -3.22 -4.08 -13.47
C MET A 120 -3.07 -2.97 -14.50
N LYS A 121 -3.03 -3.35 -15.78
CA LYS A 121 -2.83 -2.39 -16.89
C LYS A 121 -3.91 -1.31 -16.92
N GLU A 122 -5.13 -1.65 -16.56
CA GLU A 122 -6.29 -0.74 -16.58
C GLU A 122 -6.11 0.45 -15.62
N GLU A 123 -5.47 0.25 -14.46
CA GLU A 123 -5.12 1.37 -13.57
C GLU A 123 -4.16 2.35 -14.25
N PHE A 124 -3.16 1.82 -14.98
CA PHE A 124 -2.20 2.63 -15.71
C PHE A 124 -2.85 3.43 -16.83
N ASP A 125 -3.77 2.82 -17.56
CA ASP A 125 -4.53 3.48 -18.63
C ASP A 125 -5.39 4.63 -18.06
N ILE A 126 -6.06 4.43 -16.91
CA ILE A 126 -6.85 5.45 -16.23
C ILE A 126 -5.96 6.62 -15.76
N TYR A 127 -4.78 6.33 -15.24
CA TYR A 127 -3.83 7.33 -14.77
C TYR A 127 -3.00 7.98 -15.89
N GLY A 128 -3.12 7.50 -17.14
CA GLY A 128 -2.35 7.98 -18.28
C GLY A 128 -0.84 7.66 -18.18
N VAL A 129 -0.51 6.59 -17.47
CA VAL A 129 0.87 6.12 -17.27
C VAL A 129 1.18 4.95 -18.20
N ASP A 130 2.30 4.99 -18.92
CA ASP A 130 2.71 3.92 -19.80
C ASP A 130 3.04 2.65 -19.00
N PHE A 131 2.16 1.64 -19.10
CA PHE A 131 2.30 0.35 -18.43
C PHE A 131 3.63 -0.36 -18.74
N HIS A 132 4.12 -0.25 -19.99
CA HIS A 132 5.36 -0.92 -20.41
C HIS A 132 6.61 -0.24 -19.84
N ARG A 133 6.50 1.00 -19.37
CA ARG A 133 7.57 1.74 -18.70
C ARG A 133 7.52 1.69 -17.19
N ARG A 134 6.54 1.00 -16.59
CA ARG A 134 6.30 1.01 -15.13
C ARG A 134 7.53 0.66 -14.29
N GLY A 135 8.35 -0.31 -14.73
CA GLY A 135 9.60 -0.65 -14.04
C GLY A 135 10.58 0.52 -14.03
N LYS A 136 10.83 1.13 -15.20
CA LYS A 136 11.72 2.30 -15.31
C LYS A 136 11.20 3.50 -14.50
N ILE A 137 9.89 3.76 -14.54
CA ILE A 137 9.25 4.82 -13.74
C ILE A 137 9.45 4.55 -12.25
N THR A 138 9.32 3.29 -11.82
CA THR A 138 9.57 2.91 -10.42
C THR A 138 11.01 3.18 -10.00
N ASP A 139 11.99 2.78 -10.82
CA ASP A 139 13.41 3.00 -10.54
C ASP A 139 13.71 4.51 -10.41
N GLU A 140 13.26 5.32 -11.39
CA GLU A 140 13.41 6.78 -11.37
C GLU A 140 12.72 7.40 -10.12
N SER A 141 11.54 6.92 -9.76
CA SER A 141 10.81 7.38 -8.56
C SER A 141 11.57 7.06 -7.28
N ILE A 142 12.13 5.85 -7.15
CA ILE A 142 12.95 5.47 -5.98
C ILE A 142 14.19 6.38 -5.86
N GLU A 143 14.82 6.72 -6.98
CA GLU A 143 15.96 7.66 -6.97
C GLU A 143 15.54 9.05 -6.48
N VAL A 144 14.37 9.55 -6.91
CA VAL A 144 13.81 10.82 -6.42
C VAL A 144 13.55 10.75 -4.91
N LEU A 145 12.89 9.69 -4.43
CA LEU A 145 12.62 9.49 -3.00
C LEU A 145 13.91 9.54 -2.17
N ARG A 146 14.95 8.80 -2.59
CA ARG A 146 16.26 8.76 -1.91
C ARG A 146 16.98 10.10 -1.87
N LYS A 147 16.72 10.97 -2.85
CA LYS A 147 17.32 12.33 -2.87
C LYS A 147 16.57 13.32 -2.00
N LEU A 148 15.28 13.05 -1.73
CA LEU A 148 14.43 13.91 -0.91
C LEU A 148 14.52 13.59 0.59
N TRP A 149 14.92 12.39 0.93
CA TRP A 149 15.15 11.90 2.30
C TRP A 149 16.64 11.86 2.65
#